data_032d0de540cd28fe67b2f0d94404da09
#
_entry.id   032d0de540cd28fe67b2f0d94404da09
#
_cell.length_a   1.000
_cell.length_b   1.000
_cell.length_c   1.000
_cell.angle_alpha   90.00
_cell.angle_beta   90.00
_cell.angle_gamma   90.00
#
_symmetry.space_group_name_H-M   'P 1'
#
loop_
_entity.id
_entity.type
_entity.pdbx_description
1 polymer ?
#
loop_
_entity_poly.entity_id
_entity_poly.type
_entity_poly.pdbx_seq_one_letter_code
_entity_poly.pdbx_strand_id
1 'polypeptide(L)'
;MASITKVLIANRGEIAVRVARACKDAGIGSVAVYAEPDRDALHVKVADEAYALGGSTPGESYLVQDKLLQIARQSGADAVHPGYGFLSENADFAQAVIDAGLIWIGPPPAAIDGLGDKVKARHIATKADAPLVPGTKEPVGGADEVVAFAQEHGLPVAIKAAYGGGGRGLKVARTMEEIPELFDSAVREAVTAFGRGECFVERFLDKPRHVETQCLADQHGNVVVVSTRDCSLQRRNQKLVEEAPAPFLSDEQNAELVRASKAILREAGYHGAGTCEFLVGQDGAISFLEVNTRLQVEHPVSEEVTGIDLVREMFRIAEGQELGYDDPPAHAHSIEFRLNGEDAGRNFLPAPGTVAVFEPPAGPGVRLDTGIVEGDVIGGNFDSMLAKLIVTGRTRQQAVERARRALDEFVIEGMPTVLPFHRKVVRDEAFAPSEPDAPFTVHTRWIETEFDNDIEPFAGGGAEAPETEERQKVVVEVGGKRLEVSLPGTLSLGGGGGGAARKKAPRRASGGRAGGGAASGDSLTAPMQGTIVKIAVEEGQEVQAGELVLVLEAMKMEQPINAHKAGTIASISAAVGETVSNGAVLMEIKDPA
;
A
#
# COMPACT_ATOMS: atom_id res chain seq x y z
N MET A 1 23.39 25.91 -6.92
CA MET A 1 22.33 24.98 -6.60
C MET A 1 21.63 24.63 -7.92
N ALA A 2 21.40 23.37 -8.20
CA ALA A 2 20.64 22.96 -9.38
C ALA A 2 19.16 23.28 -9.11
N SER A 3 18.53 24.04 -10.02
CA SER A 3 17.09 24.32 -9.91
C SER A 3 16.31 23.27 -10.69
N ILE A 4 15.30 22.67 -10.05
CA ILE A 4 14.39 21.73 -10.69
C ILE A 4 13.43 22.52 -11.57
N THR A 5 13.39 22.18 -12.86
CA THR A 5 12.50 22.82 -13.82
C THR A 5 11.43 21.88 -14.38
N LYS A 6 11.74 20.57 -14.42
CA LYS A 6 10.80 19.54 -14.89
C LYS A 6 11.02 18.21 -14.18
N VAL A 7 9.97 17.66 -13.59
CA VAL A 7 9.98 16.42 -12.81
C VAL A 7 9.33 15.28 -13.61
N LEU A 8 10.07 14.17 -13.79
CA LEU A 8 9.46 12.88 -14.13
C LEU A 8 8.87 12.26 -12.88
N ILE A 9 7.59 11.92 -12.92
CA ILE A 9 6.88 11.25 -11.82
C ILE A 9 6.88 9.75 -12.10
N ALA A 10 7.79 9.02 -11.44
CA ALA A 10 7.97 7.57 -11.64
C ALA A 10 6.92 6.75 -10.84
N ASN A 11 5.66 7.12 -10.97
CA ASN A 11 4.56 6.51 -10.24
C ASN A 11 3.22 6.71 -10.99
N ARG A 12 2.11 6.23 -10.40
CA ARG A 12 0.75 6.29 -10.94
C ARG A 12 -0.28 6.68 -9.87
N GLY A 13 -1.54 6.76 -10.28
CA GLY A 13 -2.67 6.93 -9.36
C GLY A 13 -2.63 8.24 -8.60
N GLU A 14 -3.14 8.22 -7.36
CA GLU A 14 -3.33 9.45 -6.58
C GLU A 14 -2.02 10.15 -6.25
N ILE A 15 -0.93 9.40 -5.98
CA ILE A 15 0.36 10.03 -5.66
C ILE A 15 0.97 10.75 -6.88
N ALA A 16 0.78 10.22 -8.08
CA ALA A 16 1.23 10.90 -9.29
C ALA A 16 0.43 12.20 -9.51
N VAL A 17 -0.88 12.19 -9.24
CA VAL A 17 -1.71 13.41 -9.24
C VAL A 17 -1.22 14.40 -8.18
N ARG A 18 -0.92 13.93 -6.95
CA ARG A 18 -0.43 14.77 -5.85
C ARG A 18 0.89 15.46 -6.21
N VAL A 19 1.85 14.71 -6.77
CA VAL A 19 3.14 15.27 -7.18
C VAL A 19 2.97 16.23 -8.37
N ALA A 20 2.14 15.90 -9.38
CA ALA A 20 1.88 16.80 -10.51
C ALA A 20 1.26 18.13 -10.06
N ARG A 21 0.35 18.10 -9.08
CA ARG A 21 -0.21 19.33 -8.48
C ARG A 21 0.84 20.15 -7.75
N ALA A 22 1.72 19.50 -6.96
CA ALA A 22 2.82 20.21 -6.29
C ALA A 22 3.80 20.85 -7.30
N CYS A 23 4.10 20.16 -8.40
CA CYS A 23 4.90 20.72 -9.50
C CYS A 23 4.23 21.98 -10.07
N LYS A 24 2.94 21.91 -10.37
CA LYS A 24 2.17 23.03 -10.92
C LYS A 24 2.14 24.23 -9.97
N ASP A 25 1.91 24.00 -8.67
CA ASP A 25 1.91 25.04 -7.65
C ASP A 25 3.31 25.67 -7.48
N ALA A 26 4.38 24.91 -7.72
CA ALA A 26 5.75 25.39 -7.69
C ALA A 26 6.24 26.01 -9.00
N GLY A 27 5.43 25.99 -10.08
CA GLY A 27 5.84 26.45 -11.41
C GLY A 27 6.84 25.51 -12.11
N ILE A 28 6.87 24.23 -11.72
CA ILE A 28 7.73 23.17 -12.25
C ILE A 28 6.92 22.35 -13.27
N GLY A 29 7.52 22.01 -14.41
CA GLY A 29 6.90 21.13 -15.39
C GLY A 29 6.78 19.69 -14.86
N SER A 30 5.68 19.00 -15.19
CA SER A 30 5.41 17.64 -14.76
C SER A 30 5.30 16.66 -15.93
N VAL A 31 5.95 15.49 -15.79
CA VAL A 31 5.93 14.41 -16.77
C VAL A 31 5.38 13.15 -16.10
N ALA A 32 4.21 12.72 -16.52
CA ALA A 32 3.64 11.44 -16.11
C ALA A 32 4.12 10.29 -17.00
N VAL A 33 4.14 9.09 -16.44
CA VAL A 33 4.32 7.84 -17.17
C VAL A 33 3.11 6.94 -16.93
N TYR A 34 2.78 6.06 -17.89
CA TYR A 34 1.63 5.20 -17.79
C TYR A 34 1.81 3.84 -18.45
N ALA A 35 1.29 2.79 -17.79
CA ALA A 35 1.05 1.48 -18.41
C ALA A 35 -0.23 1.50 -19.25
N GLU A 36 -0.46 0.50 -20.08
CA GLU A 36 -1.66 0.45 -20.95
C GLU A 36 -2.99 0.58 -20.19
N PRO A 37 -3.20 -0.07 -19.00
CA PRO A 37 -4.42 0.13 -18.23
C PRO A 37 -4.63 1.56 -17.70
N ASP A 38 -3.54 2.33 -17.56
CA ASP A 38 -3.57 3.69 -17.01
C ASP A 38 -3.60 4.79 -18.10
N ARG A 39 -3.74 4.43 -19.37
CA ARG A 39 -3.67 5.37 -20.51
C ARG A 39 -4.58 6.60 -20.36
N ASP A 40 -5.76 6.40 -19.83
CA ASP A 40 -6.77 7.44 -19.64
C ASP A 40 -6.95 7.85 -18.17
N ALA A 41 -6.04 7.41 -17.27
CA ALA A 41 -6.08 7.70 -15.84
C ALA A 41 -5.92 9.20 -15.53
N LEU A 42 -6.41 9.61 -14.37
CA LEU A 42 -6.40 11.03 -13.97
C LEU A 42 -5.00 11.64 -13.96
N HIS A 43 -3.97 10.91 -13.50
CA HIS A 43 -2.61 11.44 -13.45
C HIS A 43 -2.02 11.76 -14.83
N VAL A 44 -2.43 11.02 -15.87
CA VAL A 44 -2.04 11.28 -17.28
C VAL A 44 -2.65 12.59 -17.78
N LYS A 45 -3.86 12.92 -17.31
CA LYS A 45 -4.60 14.15 -17.71
C LYS A 45 -4.13 15.39 -16.95
N VAL A 46 -3.64 15.22 -15.71
CA VAL A 46 -3.25 16.32 -14.81
C VAL A 46 -1.83 16.81 -15.09
N ALA A 47 -0.91 15.91 -15.46
CA ALA A 47 0.46 16.25 -15.80
C ALA A 47 0.55 17.06 -17.10
N ASP A 48 1.61 17.86 -17.25
CA ASP A 48 1.83 18.69 -18.46
C ASP A 48 2.19 17.83 -19.68
N GLU A 49 2.91 16.73 -19.45
CA GLU A 49 3.28 15.74 -20.46
C GLU A 49 3.05 14.32 -19.93
N ALA A 50 2.76 13.37 -20.82
CA ALA A 50 2.62 11.97 -20.43
C ALA A 50 3.21 11.02 -21.48
N TYR A 51 3.88 9.96 -21.02
CA TYR A 51 4.58 9.00 -21.87
C TYR A 51 4.19 7.56 -21.55
N ALA A 52 3.96 6.76 -22.59
CA ALA A 52 3.63 5.36 -22.45
C ALA A 52 4.88 4.52 -22.09
N LEU A 53 4.76 3.71 -21.02
CA LEU A 53 5.73 2.67 -20.68
C LEU A 53 5.51 1.38 -21.49
N GLY A 54 4.30 1.19 -22.00
CA GLY A 54 3.84 -0.09 -22.55
C GLY A 54 3.70 -1.15 -21.47
N GLY A 55 3.11 -2.29 -21.84
CA GLY A 55 2.82 -3.37 -20.90
C GLY A 55 1.62 -3.09 -20.00
N SER A 56 1.14 -4.13 -19.32
CA SER A 56 -0.07 -4.06 -18.50
C SER A 56 0.18 -4.38 -17.01
N THR A 57 1.37 -4.84 -16.67
CA THR A 57 1.75 -5.20 -15.30
C THR A 57 2.86 -4.28 -14.78
N PRO A 58 3.06 -4.19 -13.45
CA PRO A 58 4.17 -3.42 -12.87
C PRO A 58 5.54 -3.84 -13.43
N GLY A 59 5.79 -5.15 -13.55
CA GLY A 59 7.06 -5.70 -14.04
C GLY A 59 7.36 -5.37 -15.51
N GLU A 60 6.33 -5.10 -16.32
CA GLU A 60 6.48 -4.71 -17.73
C GLU A 60 6.56 -3.18 -17.90
N SER A 61 6.21 -2.40 -16.88
CA SER A 61 6.04 -0.95 -16.97
C SER A 61 6.79 -0.19 -15.86
N TYR A 62 6.14 0.12 -14.75
CA TYR A 62 6.64 1.01 -13.69
C TYR A 62 7.89 0.50 -12.96
N LEU A 63 8.21 -0.79 -13.01
CA LEU A 63 9.42 -1.37 -12.43
C LEU A 63 10.59 -1.48 -13.43
N VAL A 64 10.39 -1.07 -14.69
CA VAL A 64 11.44 -1.10 -15.72
C VAL A 64 12.23 0.20 -15.73
N GLN A 65 13.35 0.21 -15.00
CA GLN A 65 14.20 1.39 -14.78
C GLN A 65 14.65 2.05 -16.11
N ASP A 66 15.09 1.24 -17.09
CA ASP A 66 15.55 1.74 -18.39
C ASP A 66 14.51 2.55 -19.13
N LYS A 67 13.23 2.12 -19.07
CA LYS A 67 12.12 2.87 -19.69
C LYS A 67 11.93 4.24 -19.03
N LEU A 68 11.97 4.29 -17.69
CA LEU A 68 11.83 5.53 -16.94
C LEU A 68 12.97 6.51 -17.25
N LEU A 69 14.22 6.04 -17.26
CA LEU A 69 15.40 6.85 -17.61
C LEU A 69 15.38 7.31 -19.08
N GLN A 70 14.91 6.46 -20.00
CA GLN A 70 14.74 6.84 -21.40
C GLN A 70 13.70 7.96 -21.54
N ILE A 71 12.56 7.85 -20.86
CA ILE A 71 11.51 8.89 -20.89
C ILE A 71 12.00 10.18 -20.24
N ALA A 72 12.76 10.12 -19.12
CA ALA A 72 13.34 11.31 -18.52
C ALA A 72 14.22 12.09 -19.51
N ARG A 73 15.09 11.39 -20.25
CA ARG A 73 15.91 11.99 -21.31
C ARG A 73 15.07 12.53 -22.47
N GLN A 74 14.05 11.79 -22.90
CA GLN A 74 13.19 12.16 -24.01
C GLN A 74 12.32 13.38 -23.72
N SER A 75 11.79 13.49 -22.51
CA SER A 75 10.96 14.61 -22.05
C SER A 75 11.78 15.85 -21.67
N GLY A 76 13.10 15.68 -21.47
CA GLY A 76 13.98 16.72 -20.92
C GLY A 76 13.69 17.02 -19.45
N ALA A 77 13.20 16.03 -18.69
CA ALA A 77 13.10 16.13 -17.24
C ALA A 77 14.51 16.22 -16.63
N ASP A 78 14.66 17.07 -15.63
CA ASP A 78 15.93 17.25 -14.88
C ASP A 78 15.89 16.60 -13.50
N ALA A 79 14.72 16.15 -13.04
CA ALA A 79 14.53 15.45 -11.78
C ALA A 79 13.54 14.28 -11.89
N VAL A 80 13.66 13.33 -10.95
CA VAL A 80 12.76 12.17 -10.83
C VAL A 80 12.19 12.11 -9.42
N HIS A 81 10.85 12.10 -9.31
CA HIS A 81 10.13 11.86 -8.06
C HIS A 81 9.54 10.45 -8.07
N PRO A 82 9.92 9.57 -7.15
CA PRO A 82 9.46 8.18 -7.16
C PRO A 82 8.08 7.96 -6.54
N GLY A 83 7.52 8.94 -5.83
CA GLY A 83 6.32 8.77 -5.00
C GLY A 83 6.55 7.79 -3.86
N TYR A 84 5.66 6.80 -3.73
CA TYR A 84 5.78 5.66 -2.81
C TYR A 84 5.47 4.34 -3.53
N GLY A 85 5.92 3.21 -2.97
CA GLY A 85 5.86 1.91 -3.64
C GLY A 85 6.75 1.85 -4.89
N PHE A 86 6.56 0.87 -5.76
CA PHE A 86 7.38 0.62 -6.95
C PHE A 86 8.89 0.74 -6.67
N LEU A 87 9.55 1.73 -7.26
CA LEU A 87 11.01 1.93 -7.16
C LEU A 87 11.43 2.98 -6.12
N SER A 88 10.49 3.46 -5.27
CA SER A 88 10.79 4.54 -4.32
C SER A 88 11.81 4.16 -3.24
N GLU A 89 11.92 2.87 -2.91
CA GLU A 89 12.88 2.31 -1.94
C GLU A 89 13.92 1.42 -2.62
N ASN A 90 14.18 1.66 -3.91
CA ASN A 90 15.18 0.93 -4.68
C ASN A 90 16.48 1.74 -4.81
N ALA A 91 17.52 1.32 -4.10
CA ALA A 91 18.82 2.01 -4.08
C ALA A 91 19.49 2.04 -5.47
N ASP A 92 19.37 0.95 -6.24
CA ASP A 92 19.95 0.85 -7.58
C ASP A 92 19.28 1.83 -8.55
N PHE A 93 17.95 2.00 -8.46
CA PHE A 93 17.23 2.99 -9.27
C PHE A 93 17.61 4.42 -8.88
N ALA A 94 17.68 4.72 -7.60
CA ALA A 94 18.14 6.03 -7.13
C ALA A 94 19.54 6.35 -7.64
N GLN A 95 20.46 5.38 -7.59
CA GLN A 95 21.81 5.52 -8.13
C GLN A 95 21.78 5.70 -9.66
N ALA A 96 20.99 4.93 -10.39
CA ALA A 96 20.88 5.03 -11.83
C ALA A 96 20.34 6.40 -12.31
N VAL A 97 19.42 7.01 -11.55
CA VAL A 97 18.93 8.37 -11.78
C VAL A 97 20.07 9.38 -11.62
N ILE A 98 20.86 9.27 -10.54
CA ILE A 98 22.00 10.14 -10.25
C ILE A 98 23.09 9.98 -11.32
N ASP A 99 23.42 8.76 -11.70
CA ASP A 99 24.43 8.45 -12.73
C ASP A 99 24.00 8.95 -14.13
N ALA A 100 22.70 9.06 -14.36
CA ALA A 100 22.16 9.67 -15.57
C ALA A 100 22.25 11.21 -15.59
N GLY A 101 22.76 11.82 -14.52
CA GLY A 101 22.88 13.28 -14.35
C GLY A 101 21.57 13.97 -13.99
N LEU A 102 20.59 13.21 -13.48
CA LEU A 102 19.29 13.71 -13.03
C LEU A 102 19.26 13.90 -11.51
N ILE A 103 18.45 14.82 -11.03
CA ILE A 103 18.21 15.03 -9.61
C ILE A 103 17.26 13.92 -9.10
N TRP A 104 17.70 13.15 -8.14
CA TRP A 104 16.87 12.21 -7.40
C TRP A 104 16.14 12.93 -6.27
N ILE A 105 14.80 12.95 -6.30
CA ILE A 105 13.97 13.53 -5.24
C ILE A 105 13.63 12.45 -4.23
N GLY A 106 14.58 12.20 -3.34
CA GLY A 106 14.51 11.13 -2.34
C GLY A 106 15.80 11.01 -1.54
N PRO A 107 15.90 10.03 -0.64
CA PRO A 107 17.11 9.82 0.17
C PRO A 107 18.26 9.25 -0.65
N PRO A 108 19.50 9.37 -0.14
CA PRO A 108 20.66 8.85 -0.83
C PRO A 108 20.61 7.32 -0.94
N PRO A 109 21.13 6.71 -2.03
CA PRO A 109 21.10 5.26 -2.23
C PRO A 109 21.65 4.46 -1.05
N ALA A 110 22.72 4.97 -0.40
CA ALA A 110 23.31 4.32 0.77
C ALA A 110 22.37 4.29 2.00
N ALA A 111 21.54 5.33 2.18
CA ALA A 111 20.55 5.35 3.25
C ALA A 111 19.36 4.42 2.94
N ILE A 112 18.95 4.33 1.66
CA ILE A 112 17.94 3.37 1.23
C ILE A 112 18.40 1.94 1.52
N ASP A 113 19.61 1.56 1.11
CA ASP A 113 20.19 0.24 1.34
C ASP A 113 20.38 -0.05 2.84
N GLY A 114 20.93 0.95 3.59
CA GLY A 114 21.21 0.80 5.02
C GLY A 114 19.95 0.64 5.89
N LEU A 115 18.88 1.37 5.57
CA LEU A 115 17.64 1.36 6.35
C LEU A 115 16.61 0.37 5.82
N GLY A 116 16.70 -0.03 4.53
CA GLY A 116 15.85 -1.06 3.94
C GLY A 116 16.22 -2.49 4.38
N ASP A 117 17.46 -2.73 4.76
CA ASP A 117 17.90 -3.99 5.35
C ASP A 117 17.60 -4.01 6.86
N LYS A 118 16.78 -4.97 7.31
CA LYS A 118 16.33 -5.04 8.72
C LYS A 118 17.49 -5.18 9.73
N VAL A 119 18.55 -5.89 9.36
CA VAL A 119 19.72 -6.09 10.25
C VAL A 119 20.53 -4.80 10.33
N LYS A 120 20.80 -4.17 9.19
CA LYS A 120 21.51 -2.89 9.13
C LYS A 120 20.72 -1.78 9.84
N ALA A 121 19.41 -1.69 9.60
CA ALA A 121 18.52 -0.73 10.24
C ALA A 121 18.51 -0.87 11.76
N ARG A 122 18.42 -2.12 12.28
CA ARG A 122 18.52 -2.39 13.73
C ARG A 122 19.89 -2.00 14.30
N HIS A 123 20.95 -2.20 13.55
CA HIS A 123 22.30 -1.78 13.96
C HIS A 123 22.43 -0.25 14.01
N ILE A 124 21.89 0.46 13.02
CA ILE A 124 21.81 1.94 13.01
C ILE A 124 21.00 2.42 14.22
N ALA A 125 19.82 1.82 14.45
CA ALA A 125 18.96 2.16 15.59
C ALA A 125 19.66 1.93 16.94
N THR A 126 20.41 0.84 17.08
CA THR A 126 21.20 0.55 18.29
C THR A 126 22.29 1.61 18.51
N LYS A 127 23.01 2.03 17.47
CA LYS A 127 24.00 3.10 17.56
C LYS A 127 23.40 4.46 17.90
N ALA A 128 22.19 4.70 17.40
CA ALA A 128 21.42 5.91 17.67
C ALA A 128 20.75 5.91 19.06
N ASP A 129 20.98 4.87 19.86
CA ASP A 129 20.32 4.68 21.16
C ASP A 129 18.79 4.76 21.05
N ALA A 130 18.23 4.20 19.97
CA ALA A 130 16.78 4.14 19.78
C ALA A 130 16.17 3.09 20.69
N PRO A 131 14.90 3.31 21.14
CA PRO A 131 14.22 2.33 21.98
C PRO A 131 13.97 1.05 21.18
N LEU A 132 14.42 -0.07 21.74
CA LEU A 132 14.23 -1.41 21.19
C LEU A 132 13.72 -2.31 22.31
N VAL A 133 12.75 -3.17 22.01
CA VAL A 133 12.42 -4.23 22.95
C VAL A 133 13.65 -5.14 23.18
N PRO A 134 13.84 -5.65 24.39
CA PRO A 134 14.90 -6.62 24.67
C PRO A 134 14.83 -7.78 23.68
N GLY A 135 15.97 -8.21 23.20
CA GLY A 135 16.11 -9.34 22.27
C GLY A 135 17.51 -9.90 22.28
N THR A 136 17.64 -11.18 21.94
CA THR A 136 18.95 -11.84 21.85
C THR A 136 19.73 -11.32 20.65
N LYS A 137 21.04 -11.17 20.82
CA LYS A 137 21.95 -10.73 19.74
C LYS A 137 22.37 -11.90 18.84
N GLU A 138 22.42 -13.10 19.45
CA GLU A 138 22.78 -14.36 18.80
C GLU A 138 21.58 -15.31 18.81
N PRO A 139 21.51 -16.26 17.91
CA PRO A 139 20.52 -17.32 17.97
C PRO A 139 20.61 -18.09 19.29
N VAL A 140 19.47 -18.42 19.88
CA VAL A 140 19.42 -19.20 21.12
C VAL A 140 19.68 -20.68 20.84
N GLY A 141 20.43 -21.32 21.73
CA GLY A 141 20.83 -22.73 21.59
C GLY A 141 19.75 -23.73 22.04
N GLY A 142 18.74 -23.28 22.79
CA GLY A 142 17.70 -24.17 23.31
C GLY A 142 16.59 -23.45 24.07
N ALA A 143 15.55 -24.19 24.43
CA ALA A 143 14.40 -23.67 25.17
C ALA A 143 14.79 -23.08 26.54
N ASP A 144 15.83 -23.61 27.18
CA ASP A 144 16.29 -23.12 28.49
C ASP A 144 16.79 -21.67 28.41
N GLU A 145 17.45 -21.29 27.30
CA GLU A 145 17.87 -19.90 27.09
C GLU A 145 16.66 -18.98 26.87
N VAL A 146 15.61 -19.47 26.20
CA VAL A 146 14.35 -18.74 26.03
C VAL A 146 13.65 -18.53 27.38
N VAL A 147 13.63 -19.55 28.26
CA VAL A 147 13.08 -19.47 29.59
C VAL A 147 13.88 -18.44 30.41
N ALA A 148 15.21 -18.49 30.39
CA ALA A 148 16.06 -17.54 31.09
C ALA A 148 15.80 -16.09 30.60
N PHE A 149 15.69 -15.89 29.29
CA PHE A 149 15.33 -14.59 28.71
C PHE A 149 13.96 -14.10 29.16
N ALA A 150 12.95 -14.99 29.19
CA ALA A 150 11.60 -14.64 29.65
C ALA A 150 11.54 -14.32 31.14
N GLN A 151 12.38 -15.00 31.98
CA GLN A 151 12.52 -14.68 33.41
C GLN A 151 13.12 -13.30 33.64
N GLU A 152 14.09 -12.88 32.82
CA GLU A 152 14.76 -11.58 32.95
C GLU A 152 13.92 -10.43 32.38
N HIS A 153 13.29 -10.62 31.21
CA HIS A 153 12.65 -9.54 30.46
C HIS A 153 11.10 -9.58 30.50
N GLY A 154 10.51 -10.60 31.10
CA GLY A 154 9.06 -10.80 31.22
C GLY A 154 8.44 -11.47 29.98
N LEU A 155 7.18 -11.87 30.15
CA LEU A 155 6.32 -12.43 29.10
C LEU A 155 5.37 -11.35 28.56
N PRO A 156 4.82 -11.53 27.34
CA PRO A 156 5.09 -12.62 26.40
C PRO A 156 6.42 -12.44 25.65
N VAL A 157 6.97 -13.55 25.14
CA VAL A 157 8.17 -13.54 24.30
C VAL A 157 7.88 -14.13 22.93
N ALA A 158 8.54 -13.58 21.91
CA ALA A 158 8.49 -14.06 20.53
C ALA A 158 9.75 -14.87 20.20
N ILE A 159 9.56 -16.08 19.69
CA ILE A 159 10.60 -16.94 19.16
C ILE A 159 10.52 -16.83 17.63
N LYS A 160 11.58 -16.34 17.00
CA LYS A 160 11.61 -16.00 15.57
C LYS A 160 12.70 -16.78 14.85
N ALA A 161 12.34 -17.45 13.75
CA ALA A 161 13.34 -18.04 12.86
C ALA A 161 14.25 -16.95 12.26
N ALA A 162 15.56 -17.19 12.26
CA ALA A 162 16.58 -16.24 11.76
C ALA A 162 16.35 -15.82 10.29
N TYR A 163 15.83 -16.73 9.49
CA TYR A 163 15.59 -16.54 8.04
C TYR A 163 14.09 -16.44 7.71
N GLY A 164 13.23 -16.28 8.74
CA GLY A 164 11.79 -16.15 8.61
C GLY A 164 11.35 -14.76 8.14
N GLY A 165 10.26 -14.72 7.39
CA GLY A 165 9.62 -13.48 6.95
C GLY A 165 8.10 -13.65 6.83
N GLY A 166 7.32 -12.54 6.86
CA GLY A 166 5.87 -12.59 6.71
C GLY A 166 5.12 -13.35 7.81
N GLY A 167 5.70 -13.43 9.04
CA GLY A 167 5.09 -14.14 10.17
C GLY A 167 5.36 -15.65 10.20
N ARG A 168 6.04 -16.23 9.20
CA ARG A 168 6.44 -17.64 9.22
C ARG A 168 7.64 -17.85 10.13
N GLY A 169 7.59 -18.90 10.95
CA GLY A 169 8.63 -19.18 11.94
C GLY A 169 8.58 -18.25 13.15
N LEU A 170 7.43 -17.58 13.40
CA LEU A 170 7.15 -16.80 14.60
C LEU A 170 6.24 -17.59 15.53
N LYS A 171 6.66 -17.81 16.77
CA LYS A 171 5.84 -18.36 17.86
C LYS A 171 5.85 -17.39 19.04
N VAL A 172 4.71 -17.20 19.68
CA VAL A 172 4.59 -16.32 20.85
C VAL A 172 4.24 -17.16 22.06
N ALA A 173 5.16 -17.21 23.02
CA ALA A 173 4.94 -17.85 24.31
C ALA A 173 4.37 -16.82 25.32
N ARG A 174 3.24 -17.15 25.92
CA ARG A 174 2.53 -16.32 26.90
C ARG A 174 2.73 -16.81 28.34
N THR A 175 3.12 -18.06 28.47
CA THR A 175 3.46 -18.69 29.76
C THR A 175 4.83 -19.37 29.65
N MET A 176 5.47 -19.61 30.80
CA MET A 176 6.78 -20.29 30.86
C MET A 176 6.67 -21.74 30.40
N GLU A 177 5.54 -22.36 30.64
CA GLU A 177 5.26 -23.77 30.33
C GLU A 177 5.16 -24.01 28.83
N GLU A 178 4.71 -23.00 28.03
CA GLU A 178 4.57 -23.09 26.59
C GLU A 178 5.92 -23.02 25.86
N ILE A 179 6.94 -22.42 26.48
CA ILE A 179 8.21 -22.09 25.82
C ILE A 179 8.87 -23.32 25.17
N PRO A 180 9.05 -24.47 25.85
CA PRO A 180 9.75 -25.61 25.26
C PRO A 180 9.08 -26.13 23.99
N GLU A 181 7.75 -26.31 24.02
CA GLU A 181 6.98 -26.81 22.88
C GLU A 181 7.01 -25.84 21.71
N LEU A 182 6.82 -24.52 21.99
CA LEU A 182 6.81 -23.47 20.96
C LEU A 182 8.20 -23.26 20.36
N PHE A 183 9.28 -23.39 21.14
CA PHE A 183 10.64 -23.36 20.63
C PHE A 183 10.91 -24.51 19.65
N ASP A 184 10.59 -25.73 20.05
CA ASP A 184 10.75 -26.91 19.17
C ASP A 184 9.90 -26.78 17.90
N SER A 185 8.69 -26.24 18.03
CA SER A 185 7.82 -25.96 16.88
C SER A 185 8.42 -24.93 15.94
N ALA A 186 8.97 -23.82 16.47
CA ALA A 186 9.62 -22.78 15.69
C ALA A 186 10.85 -23.31 14.94
N VAL A 187 11.69 -24.12 15.61
CA VAL A 187 12.86 -24.75 15.00
C VAL A 187 12.47 -25.72 13.89
N ARG A 188 11.47 -26.61 14.11
CA ARG A 188 10.99 -27.53 13.06
C ARG A 188 10.44 -26.77 11.85
N GLU A 189 9.65 -25.75 12.08
CA GLU A 189 9.11 -24.92 11.00
C GLU A 189 10.22 -24.20 10.24
N ALA A 190 11.22 -23.67 10.93
CA ALA A 190 12.37 -23.00 10.33
C ALA A 190 13.21 -23.97 9.47
N VAL A 191 13.48 -25.15 9.97
CA VAL A 191 14.20 -26.20 9.20
C VAL A 191 13.41 -26.59 7.96
N THR A 192 12.10 -26.78 8.08
CA THR A 192 11.24 -27.20 6.96
C THR A 192 11.15 -26.10 5.89
N ALA A 193 11.00 -24.84 6.31
CA ALA A 193 10.79 -23.73 5.39
C ALA A 193 12.09 -23.14 4.80
N PHE A 194 13.20 -23.17 5.58
CA PHE A 194 14.44 -22.44 5.25
C PHE A 194 15.69 -23.30 5.27
N GLY A 195 15.57 -24.61 5.63
CA GLY A 195 16.70 -25.54 5.74
C GLY A 195 17.60 -25.32 6.96
N ARG A 196 17.30 -24.36 7.83
CA ARG A 196 18.09 -23.95 9.00
C ARG A 196 17.16 -23.63 10.18
N GLY A 197 17.56 -24.05 11.39
CA GLY A 197 16.73 -23.98 12.59
C GLY A 197 17.09 -22.88 13.60
N GLU A 198 17.99 -21.96 13.26
CA GLU A 198 18.41 -20.88 14.16
C GLU A 198 17.24 -19.96 14.49
N CYS A 199 16.99 -19.74 15.78
CA CYS A 199 15.94 -18.87 16.29
C CYS A 199 16.52 -17.79 17.19
N PHE A 200 15.93 -16.60 17.11
CA PHE A 200 16.15 -15.48 18.06
C PHE A 200 14.94 -15.35 18.97
N VAL A 201 15.15 -14.72 20.12
CA VAL A 201 14.08 -14.40 21.07
C VAL A 201 14.04 -12.91 21.31
N GLU A 202 12.84 -12.36 21.38
CA GLU A 202 12.62 -10.98 21.79
C GLU A 202 11.36 -10.85 22.64
N ARG A 203 11.28 -9.80 23.46
CA ARG A 203 10.05 -9.45 24.15
C ARG A 203 8.96 -9.15 23.12
N PHE A 204 7.80 -9.74 23.28
CA PHE A 204 6.65 -9.51 22.42
C PHE A 204 5.75 -8.42 23.01
N LEU A 205 5.42 -7.42 22.23
CA LEU A 205 4.44 -6.41 22.61
C LEU A 205 3.05 -6.93 22.25
N ASP A 206 2.20 -7.11 23.27
CA ASP A 206 0.83 -7.56 23.05
C ASP A 206 -0.08 -6.37 22.72
N LYS A 207 -0.94 -6.54 21.71
CA LYS A 207 -1.85 -5.48 21.26
C LYS A 207 -1.17 -4.10 21.12
N PRO A 208 -0.02 -3.99 20.42
CA PRO A 208 0.69 -2.73 20.34
C PRO A 208 -0.04 -1.75 19.43
N ARG A 209 0.16 -0.46 19.69
CA ARG A 209 -0.14 0.59 18.74
C ARG A 209 1.00 0.72 17.74
N HIS A 210 0.67 1.08 16.51
CA HIS A 210 1.63 1.45 15.49
C HIS A 210 1.71 2.97 15.43
N VAL A 211 2.78 3.52 15.96
CA VAL A 211 3.02 4.97 16.00
C VAL A 211 4.24 5.28 15.16
N GLU A 212 4.19 6.36 14.42
CA GLU A 212 5.29 6.76 13.55
C GLU A 212 5.55 8.26 13.58
N THR A 213 6.74 8.66 13.14
CA THR A 213 7.14 10.06 13.03
C THR A 213 7.36 10.44 11.57
N GLN A 214 6.70 11.48 11.09
CA GLN A 214 7.02 12.09 9.80
C GLN A 214 8.26 12.96 9.94
N CYS A 215 9.30 12.61 9.20
CA CYS A 215 10.54 13.34 9.22
C CYS A 215 10.85 14.01 7.88
N LEU A 216 11.55 15.14 7.96
CA LEU A 216 12.28 15.77 6.86
C LEU A 216 13.73 15.93 7.29
N ALA A 217 14.66 15.61 6.41
CA ALA A 217 16.08 15.85 6.63
C ALA A 217 16.68 16.55 5.41
N ASP A 218 17.51 17.54 5.61
CA ASP A 218 18.22 18.22 4.53
C ASP A 218 19.65 17.68 4.32
N GLN A 219 20.31 18.15 3.28
CA GLN A 219 21.68 17.75 2.95
C GLN A 219 22.74 18.38 3.87
N HIS A 220 22.32 19.22 4.82
CA HIS A 220 23.18 19.94 5.77
C HIS A 220 23.18 19.30 7.16
N GLY A 221 22.41 18.20 7.36
CA GLY A 221 22.35 17.46 8.61
C GLY A 221 21.23 17.92 9.56
N ASN A 222 20.39 18.87 9.13
CA ASN A 222 19.21 19.25 9.89
C ASN A 222 18.13 18.15 9.72
N VAL A 223 17.51 17.75 10.81
CA VAL A 223 16.40 16.79 10.83
C VAL A 223 15.27 17.38 11.65
N VAL A 224 14.10 17.45 11.04
CA VAL A 224 12.86 17.95 11.62
C VAL A 224 11.85 16.82 11.71
N VAL A 225 11.16 16.68 12.83
CA VAL A 225 9.98 15.83 12.98
C VAL A 225 8.75 16.70 12.78
N VAL A 226 8.06 16.49 11.65
CA VAL A 226 6.91 17.30 11.24
C VAL A 226 5.70 17.00 12.13
N SER A 227 5.41 15.71 12.37
CA SER A 227 4.40 15.26 13.31
C SER A 227 4.57 13.79 13.64
N THR A 228 3.83 13.32 14.66
CA THR A 228 3.59 11.89 14.88
C THR A 228 2.29 11.48 14.19
N ARG A 229 2.15 10.17 13.89
CA ARG A 229 0.92 9.56 13.38
C ARG A 229 0.63 8.27 14.15
N ASP A 230 -0.64 7.97 14.34
CA ASP A 230 -1.12 6.64 14.73
C ASP A 230 -1.66 5.92 13.50
N CYS A 231 -1.15 4.73 13.25
CA CYS A 231 -1.51 3.87 12.13
C CYS A 231 -1.97 2.49 12.61
N SER A 232 -2.50 2.42 13.83
CA SER A 232 -2.88 1.15 14.47
C SER A 232 -4.08 0.48 13.81
N LEU A 233 -4.94 1.25 13.15
CA LEU A 233 -6.11 0.72 12.46
C LEU A 233 -5.72 0.18 11.10
N GLN A 234 -5.28 -1.07 11.12
CA GLN A 234 -4.75 -1.78 9.97
C GLN A 234 -5.29 -3.21 9.92
N ARG A 235 -5.24 -3.84 8.75
CA ARG A 235 -5.61 -5.22 8.55
C ARG A 235 -4.48 -5.95 7.82
N ARG A 236 -4.01 -7.07 8.39
CA ARG A 236 -2.87 -7.82 7.83
C ARG A 236 -1.66 -6.93 7.51
N ASN A 237 -1.31 -6.02 8.43
CA ASN A 237 -0.26 -5.01 8.30
C ASN A 237 -0.49 -3.97 7.17
N GLN A 238 -1.70 -3.87 6.62
CA GLN A 238 -2.09 -2.81 5.70
C GLN A 238 -2.92 -1.76 6.44
N LYS A 239 -2.42 -0.55 6.50
CA LYS A 239 -3.06 0.60 7.14
C LYS A 239 -4.35 0.96 6.39
N LEU A 240 -5.41 1.28 7.13
CA LEU A 240 -6.72 1.67 6.58
C LEU A 240 -7.19 3.03 7.07
N VAL A 241 -6.83 3.39 8.31
CA VAL A 241 -7.11 4.71 8.90
C VAL A 241 -5.88 5.16 9.66
N GLU A 242 -5.46 6.39 9.42
CA GLU A 242 -4.31 7.03 10.04
C GLU A 242 -4.69 8.39 10.60
N GLU A 243 -4.12 8.77 11.74
CA GLU A 243 -4.40 10.09 12.34
C GLU A 243 -3.13 10.79 12.82
N ALA A 244 -3.14 12.11 12.74
CA ALA A 244 -2.07 12.97 13.23
C ALA A 244 -2.64 14.15 14.05
N PRO A 245 -1.90 14.59 15.09
CA PRO A 245 -0.80 13.86 15.74
C PRO A 245 -1.30 12.56 16.37
N ALA A 246 -0.40 11.59 16.61
CA ALA A 246 -0.77 10.35 17.29
C ALA A 246 -1.43 10.66 18.66
N PRO A 247 -2.70 10.25 18.88
CA PRO A 247 -3.39 10.56 20.12
C PRO A 247 -2.89 9.69 21.29
N PHE A 248 -3.19 10.11 22.51
CA PHE A 248 -2.97 9.32 23.73
C PHE A 248 -1.50 8.87 23.97
N LEU A 249 -0.55 9.69 23.54
CA LEU A 249 0.86 9.57 23.90
C LEU A 249 1.17 10.52 25.06
N SER A 250 2.04 10.09 26.00
CA SER A 250 2.59 11.02 26.99
C SER A 250 3.62 11.97 26.37
N ASP A 251 3.92 13.06 27.06
CA ASP A 251 4.95 14.01 26.63
C ASP A 251 6.33 13.34 26.55
N GLU A 252 6.63 12.41 27.46
CA GLU A 252 7.86 11.64 27.49
C GLU A 252 7.94 10.68 26.29
N GLN A 253 6.83 10.03 25.93
CA GLN A 253 6.77 9.17 24.75
C GLN A 253 6.99 9.99 23.47
N ASN A 254 6.31 11.13 23.33
CA ASN A 254 6.51 12.03 22.19
C ASN A 254 7.97 12.49 22.09
N ALA A 255 8.57 12.92 23.22
CA ALA A 255 9.95 13.37 23.24
C ALA A 255 10.92 12.26 22.83
N GLU A 256 10.69 11.02 23.27
CA GLU A 256 11.54 9.87 22.93
C GLU A 256 11.41 9.49 21.45
N LEU A 257 10.18 9.49 20.88
CA LEU A 257 9.96 9.24 19.47
C LEU A 257 10.69 10.26 18.60
N VAL A 258 10.59 11.55 18.95
CA VAL A 258 11.29 12.64 18.24
C VAL A 258 12.81 12.49 18.35
N ARG A 259 13.33 12.25 19.56
CA ARG A 259 14.77 12.06 19.81
C ARG A 259 15.33 10.91 18.99
N ALA A 260 14.68 9.75 19.09
CA ALA A 260 15.13 8.52 18.43
C ALA A 260 15.12 8.69 16.90
N SER A 261 14.04 9.24 16.33
CA SER A 261 13.94 9.45 14.89
C SER A 261 15.02 10.35 14.34
N LYS A 262 15.28 11.48 14.99
CA LYS A 262 16.37 12.39 14.61
C LYS A 262 17.73 11.72 14.69
N ALA A 263 17.97 10.92 15.73
CA ALA A 263 19.24 10.22 15.93
C ALA A 263 19.46 9.13 14.86
N ILE A 264 18.43 8.33 14.55
CA ILE A 264 18.48 7.29 13.50
C ILE A 264 18.80 7.91 12.14
N LEU A 265 18.07 8.96 11.74
CA LEU A 265 18.24 9.56 10.42
C LEU A 265 19.60 10.26 10.27
N ARG A 266 20.12 10.89 11.34
CA ARG A 266 21.48 11.46 11.34
C ARG A 266 22.54 10.37 11.23
N GLU A 267 22.42 9.26 11.99
CA GLU A 267 23.36 8.14 11.92
C GLU A 267 23.38 7.51 10.51
N ALA A 268 22.22 7.48 9.83
CA ALA A 268 22.09 6.97 8.47
C ALA A 268 22.56 7.93 7.37
N GLY A 269 22.92 9.18 7.71
CA GLY A 269 23.22 10.21 6.71
C GLY A 269 22.04 10.51 5.78
N TYR A 270 20.84 10.48 6.32
CA TYR A 270 19.57 10.61 5.57
C TYR A 270 19.29 12.04 5.13
N HIS A 271 18.73 12.20 3.93
CA HIS A 271 18.04 13.42 3.50
C HIS A 271 16.78 13.07 2.68
N GLY A 272 15.84 14.01 2.59
CA GLY A 272 14.51 13.79 1.99
C GLY A 272 13.43 13.59 3.04
N ALA A 273 12.24 13.21 2.57
CA ALA A 273 11.14 12.79 3.44
C ALA A 273 11.32 11.32 3.84
N GLY A 274 11.12 11.01 5.11
CA GLY A 274 11.19 9.66 5.65
C GLY A 274 10.29 9.50 6.86
N THR A 275 10.04 8.26 7.24
CA THR A 275 9.19 7.93 8.38
C THR A 275 9.86 6.87 9.24
N CYS A 276 10.02 7.16 10.55
CA CYS A 276 10.44 6.17 11.51
C CYS A 276 9.21 5.55 12.18
N GLU A 277 9.08 4.25 12.09
CA GLU A 277 7.95 3.48 12.64
C GLU A 277 8.32 2.82 13.96
N PHE A 278 7.37 2.84 14.90
CA PHE A 278 7.53 2.29 16.25
C PHE A 278 6.28 1.52 16.67
N LEU A 279 6.48 0.52 17.51
CA LEU A 279 5.40 -0.12 18.27
C LEU A 279 5.37 0.46 19.67
N VAL A 280 4.17 0.80 20.16
CA VAL A 280 3.95 1.27 21.52
C VAL A 280 3.09 0.24 22.25
N GLY A 281 3.66 -0.41 23.25
CA GLY A 281 2.98 -1.41 24.08
C GLY A 281 1.95 -0.79 25.02
N GLN A 282 1.03 -1.61 25.53
CA GLN A 282 0.04 -1.17 26.52
C GLN A 282 0.67 -0.75 27.86
N ASP A 283 1.88 -1.23 28.14
CA ASP A 283 2.70 -0.83 29.28
C ASP A 283 3.51 0.46 29.04
N GLY A 284 3.32 1.09 27.89
CA GLY A 284 4.04 2.30 27.49
C GLY A 284 5.41 2.06 26.89
N ALA A 285 5.87 0.82 26.78
CA ALA A 285 7.14 0.48 26.15
C ALA A 285 7.12 0.87 24.66
N ILE A 286 8.20 1.51 24.18
CA ILE A 286 8.39 1.89 22.78
C ILE A 286 9.43 0.94 22.18
N SER A 287 9.18 0.49 20.95
CA SER A 287 10.16 -0.28 20.18
C SER A 287 10.22 0.23 18.74
N PHE A 288 11.41 0.61 18.31
CA PHE A 288 11.67 0.91 16.90
C PHE A 288 11.37 -0.31 16.03
N LEU A 289 10.69 -0.09 14.92
CA LEU A 289 10.32 -1.13 13.96
C LEU A 289 11.18 -1.04 12.70
N GLU A 290 11.03 0.05 11.95
CA GLU A 290 11.74 0.28 10.69
C GLU A 290 11.73 1.76 10.28
N VAL A 291 12.47 2.09 9.21
CA VAL A 291 12.38 3.38 8.53
C VAL A 291 11.88 3.16 7.12
N ASN A 292 10.81 3.85 6.77
CA ASN A 292 10.39 3.93 5.37
C ASN A 292 11.15 5.10 4.70
N THR A 293 12.02 4.74 3.76
CA THR A 293 12.95 5.68 3.11
C THR A 293 12.29 6.42 1.92
N ARG A 294 11.08 6.91 2.13
CA ARG A 294 10.22 7.55 1.12
C ARG A 294 9.11 8.38 1.76
N LEU A 295 8.39 9.11 0.92
CA LEU A 295 7.12 9.68 1.32
C LEU A 295 6.10 8.57 1.61
N GLN A 296 5.33 8.71 2.68
CA GLN A 296 4.27 7.76 3.05
C GLN A 296 2.93 8.10 2.38
N VAL A 297 2.04 7.10 2.28
CA VAL A 297 0.67 7.28 1.79
C VAL A 297 -0.05 8.33 2.64
N GLU A 298 0.07 8.19 3.96
CA GLU A 298 -0.58 8.98 5.01
C GLU A 298 0.09 10.33 5.31
N HIS A 299 1.01 10.80 4.43
CA HIS A 299 1.63 12.12 4.58
C HIS A 299 0.63 13.30 4.67
N PRO A 300 -0.56 13.24 4.03
CA PRO A 300 -1.50 14.34 4.07
C PRO A 300 -1.97 14.73 5.48
N VAL A 301 -2.12 13.78 6.42
CA VAL A 301 -2.53 14.14 7.78
C VAL A 301 -1.47 15.00 8.49
N SER A 302 -0.17 14.74 8.21
CA SER A 302 0.92 15.55 8.73
C SER A 302 0.95 16.95 8.11
N GLU A 303 0.66 17.05 6.81
CA GLU A 303 0.51 18.34 6.11
C GLU A 303 -0.63 19.17 6.70
N GLU A 304 -1.80 18.56 6.89
CA GLU A 304 -2.99 19.25 7.39
C GLU A 304 -2.83 19.78 8.82
N VAL A 305 -2.07 19.10 9.68
CA VAL A 305 -1.91 19.54 11.07
C VAL A 305 -0.81 20.58 11.25
N THR A 306 0.12 20.71 10.30
CA THR A 306 1.28 21.63 10.40
C THR A 306 1.29 22.73 9.35
N GLY A 307 0.58 22.54 8.23
CA GLY A 307 0.61 23.46 7.09
C GLY A 307 1.86 23.32 6.20
N ILE A 308 2.71 22.30 6.42
CA ILE A 308 3.90 22.04 5.61
C ILE A 308 3.49 21.16 4.42
N ASP A 309 3.78 21.60 3.20
CA ASP A 309 3.67 20.78 1.99
C ASP A 309 4.93 19.89 1.85
N LEU A 310 4.82 18.62 2.21
CA LEU A 310 5.94 17.67 2.24
C LEU A 310 6.54 17.44 0.85
N VAL A 311 5.72 17.42 -0.20
CA VAL A 311 6.21 17.24 -1.57
C VAL A 311 7.02 18.45 -2.04
N ARG A 312 6.60 19.66 -1.70
CA ARG A 312 7.39 20.88 -1.98
C ARG A 312 8.68 20.92 -1.19
N GLU A 313 8.66 20.48 0.07
CA GLU A 313 9.90 20.38 0.88
C GLU A 313 10.86 19.35 0.26
N MET A 314 10.35 18.24 -0.29
CA MET A 314 11.20 17.28 -1.02
C MET A 314 11.90 17.93 -2.22
N PHE A 315 11.22 18.82 -2.96
CA PHE A 315 11.85 19.58 -4.06
C PHE A 315 12.95 20.49 -3.53
N ARG A 316 12.69 21.27 -2.47
CA ARG A 316 13.66 22.17 -1.85
C ARG A 316 14.90 21.45 -1.33
N ILE A 317 14.70 20.31 -0.66
CA ILE A 317 15.79 19.47 -0.16
C ILE A 317 16.61 18.91 -1.31
N ALA A 318 15.96 18.44 -2.38
CA ALA A 318 16.65 17.91 -3.56
C ALA A 318 17.46 18.98 -4.31
N GLU A 319 17.05 20.24 -4.25
CA GLU A 319 17.81 21.41 -4.74
C GLU A 319 18.97 21.81 -3.82
N GLY A 320 19.13 21.16 -2.65
CA GLY A 320 20.18 21.45 -1.68
C GLY A 320 19.87 22.63 -0.75
N GLN A 321 18.59 23.01 -0.59
CA GLN A 321 18.19 24.05 0.35
C GLN A 321 18.15 23.50 1.78
N GLU A 322 18.42 24.37 2.76
CA GLU A 322 18.23 24.07 4.18
C GLU A 322 16.75 24.11 4.56
N LEU A 323 16.33 23.30 5.53
CA LEU A 323 14.97 23.34 6.07
C LEU A 323 14.63 24.71 6.65
N GLY A 324 15.53 25.29 7.47
CA GLY A 324 15.41 26.65 7.97
C GLY A 324 14.33 26.84 9.06
N TYR A 325 13.80 25.77 9.61
CA TYR A 325 12.83 25.75 10.72
C TYR A 325 13.05 24.54 11.61
N ASP A 326 12.55 24.62 12.84
CA ASP A 326 12.51 23.54 13.83
C ASP A 326 11.24 22.69 13.69
N ASP A 327 11.06 21.71 14.58
CA ASP A 327 9.85 20.88 14.63
C ASP A 327 8.61 21.77 14.74
N PRO A 328 7.68 21.72 13.77
CA PRO A 328 6.51 22.58 13.78
C PRO A 328 5.49 22.11 14.82
N PRO A 329 4.79 23.02 15.49
CA PRO A 329 3.67 22.63 16.33
C PRO A 329 2.49 22.15 15.48
N ALA A 330 1.78 21.12 15.97
CA ALA A 330 0.50 20.76 15.40
C ALA A 330 -0.60 21.74 15.83
N HIS A 331 -1.35 22.29 14.87
CA HIS A 331 -2.41 23.27 15.09
C HIS A 331 -3.83 22.69 14.98
N ALA A 332 -3.92 21.42 14.59
CA ALA A 332 -5.15 20.71 14.29
C ALA A 332 -5.01 19.22 14.61
N HIS A 333 -6.09 18.46 14.40
CA HIS A 333 -6.07 17.01 14.33
C HIS A 333 -6.66 16.56 13.00
N SER A 334 -6.02 15.62 12.33
CA SER A 334 -6.42 15.15 11.00
C SER A 334 -6.47 13.62 10.95
N ILE A 335 -7.46 13.09 10.25
CA ILE A 335 -7.68 11.65 10.07
C ILE A 335 -7.77 11.38 8.57
N GLU A 336 -6.97 10.43 8.09
CA GLU A 336 -7.04 9.91 6.73
C GLU A 336 -7.79 8.58 6.71
N PHE A 337 -8.63 8.40 5.72
CA PHE A 337 -9.34 7.16 5.41
C PHE A 337 -8.92 6.71 4.01
N ARG A 338 -8.27 5.56 3.91
CA ARG A 338 -7.92 4.98 2.61
C ARG A 338 -9.15 4.37 1.97
N LEU A 339 -9.47 4.80 0.77
CA LEU A 339 -10.58 4.25 -0.01
C LEU A 339 -10.02 3.22 -0.99
N ASN A 340 -10.15 1.97 -0.64
CA ASN A 340 -9.69 0.84 -1.43
C ASN A 340 -10.86 0.16 -2.14
N GLY A 341 -10.63 -0.34 -3.35
CA GLY A 341 -11.54 -1.22 -4.09
C GLY A 341 -11.56 -2.62 -3.51
N GLU A 342 -12.10 -2.77 -2.31
CA GLU A 342 -12.14 -4.00 -1.51
C GLU A 342 -13.53 -4.19 -0.91
N ASP A 343 -14.05 -5.42 -0.91
CA ASP A 343 -15.35 -5.74 -0.33
C ASP A 343 -15.20 -6.03 1.16
N ALA A 344 -15.55 -5.06 2.01
CA ALA A 344 -15.48 -5.21 3.46
C ALA A 344 -16.40 -6.34 3.98
N GLY A 345 -17.56 -6.55 3.34
CA GLY A 345 -18.50 -7.62 3.68
C GLY A 345 -18.01 -9.01 3.27
N ARG A 346 -17.02 -9.09 2.38
CA ARG A 346 -16.31 -10.32 1.98
C ARG A 346 -14.91 -10.37 2.54
N ASN A 347 -14.73 -9.94 3.78
CA ASN A 347 -13.44 -9.96 4.46
C ASN A 347 -12.36 -9.18 3.71
N PHE A 348 -12.72 -8.01 3.17
CA PHE A 348 -11.83 -7.09 2.44
C PHE A 348 -11.16 -7.73 1.21
N LEU A 349 -11.87 -8.58 0.50
CA LEU A 349 -11.37 -9.11 -0.77
C LEU A 349 -11.21 -7.98 -1.78
N PRO A 350 -10.06 -7.89 -2.47
CA PRO A 350 -9.91 -6.99 -3.61
C PRO A 350 -10.99 -7.21 -4.66
N ALA A 351 -11.57 -6.15 -5.15
CA ALA A 351 -12.70 -6.25 -6.06
C ALA A 351 -12.56 -5.23 -7.19
N PRO A 352 -12.03 -5.65 -8.34
CA PRO A 352 -12.03 -4.84 -9.55
C PRO A 352 -13.46 -4.53 -10.01
N GLY A 353 -13.65 -3.37 -10.62
CA GLY A 353 -14.97 -2.94 -11.10
C GLY A 353 -14.93 -1.58 -11.78
N THR A 354 -16.10 -1.08 -12.18
CA THR A 354 -16.26 0.24 -12.78
C THR A 354 -16.80 1.20 -11.72
N VAL A 355 -16.21 2.37 -11.61
CA VAL A 355 -16.68 3.47 -10.77
C VAL A 355 -17.84 4.15 -11.49
N ALA A 356 -19.07 3.69 -11.26
CA ALA A 356 -20.26 4.20 -11.94
C ALA A 356 -20.71 5.56 -11.41
N VAL A 357 -20.51 5.81 -10.10
CA VAL A 357 -20.77 7.09 -9.43
C VAL A 357 -19.59 7.41 -8.54
N PHE A 358 -19.14 8.66 -8.56
CA PHE A 358 -18.09 9.17 -7.68
C PHE A 358 -18.44 10.60 -7.22
N GLU A 359 -19.12 10.68 -6.08
CA GLU A 359 -19.54 11.95 -5.47
C GLU A 359 -18.78 12.18 -4.15
N PRO A 360 -17.63 12.90 -4.20
CA PRO A 360 -16.84 13.14 -3.00
C PRO A 360 -17.49 14.18 -2.09
N PRO A 361 -17.31 14.06 -0.75
CA PRO A 361 -17.76 15.04 0.21
C PRO A 361 -16.98 16.35 0.06
N ALA A 362 -17.56 17.42 0.56
CA ALA A 362 -16.96 18.74 0.57
C ALA A 362 -17.15 19.46 1.92
N GLY A 363 -16.66 20.69 2.01
CA GLY A 363 -16.84 21.55 3.17
C GLY A 363 -15.59 21.70 4.04
N PRO A 364 -15.68 22.44 5.16
CA PRO A 364 -14.52 22.78 5.98
C PRO A 364 -13.76 21.54 6.50
N GLY A 365 -12.44 21.54 6.32
CA GLY A 365 -11.57 20.47 6.79
C GLY A 365 -11.73 19.15 6.05
N VAL A 366 -12.23 19.17 4.82
CA VAL A 366 -12.31 17.98 3.94
C VAL A 366 -11.36 18.16 2.77
N ARG A 367 -10.41 17.23 2.64
CA ARG A 367 -9.47 17.12 1.52
C ARG A 367 -9.63 15.73 0.89
N LEU A 368 -9.57 15.67 -0.42
CA LEU A 368 -9.55 14.42 -1.16
C LEU A 368 -8.32 14.36 -2.08
N ASP A 369 -7.47 13.37 -1.87
CA ASP A 369 -6.41 12.99 -2.78
C ASP A 369 -6.88 11.74 -3.55
N THR A 370 -7.12 11.88 -4.85
CA THR A 370 -7.71 10.82 -5.68
C THR A 370 -6.91 10.58 -6.95
N GLY A 371 -6.84 9.30 -7.35
CA GLY A 371 -6.29 8.87 -8.64
C GLY A 371 -7.37 8.52 -9.67
N ILE A 372 -8.65 8.58 -9.28
CA ILE A 372 -9.79 8.13 -10.08
C ILE A 372 -10.83 9.22 -10.29
N VAL A 373 -11.68 9.00 -11.29
CA VAL A 373 -12.90 9.77 -11.56
C VAL A 373 -14.04 8.82 -11.91
N GLU A 374 -15.27 9.36 -11.96
CA GLU A 374 -16.44 8.63 -12.45
C GLU A 374 -16.19 8.10 -13.88
N GLY A 375 -16.57 6.86 -14.12
CA GLY A 375 -16.37 6.12 -15.36
C GLY A 375 -15.06 5.33 -15.43
N ASP A 376 -14.13 5.50 -14.49
CA ASP A 376 -12.88 4.74 -14.50
C ASP A 376 -13.12 3.25 -14.22
N VAL A 377 -12.35 2.40 -14.91
CA VAL A 377 -12.36 0.93 -14.74
C VAL A 377 -11.15 0.52 -13.93
N ILE A 378 -11.40 -0.01 -12.75
CA ILE A 378 -10.36 -0.48 -11.82
C ILE A 378 -10.09 -1.95 -12.09
N GLY A 379 -8.90 -2.24 -12.60
CA GLY A 379 -8.44 -3.61 -12.87
C GLY A 379 -7.69 -4.23 -11.69
N GLY A 380 -7.37 -5.52 -11.80
CA GLY A 380 -6.58 -6.25 -10.80
C GLY A 380 -5.06 -6.15 -10.95
N ASN A 381 -4.55 -5.30 -11.87
CA ASN A 381 -3.12 -5.28 -12.24
C ASN A 381 -2.25 -4.48 -11.26
N PHE A 382 -2.84 -3.58 -10.48
CA PHE A 382 -2.17 -2.68 -9.54
C PHE A 382 -2.81 -2.80 -8.14
N ASP A 383 -2.41 -1.93 -7.21
CA ASP A 383 -3.02 -1.90 -5.88
C ASP A 383 -4.50 -1.48 -5.91
N SER A 384 -5.20 -1.72 -4.80
CA SER A 384 -6.63 -1.46 -4.65
C SER A 384 -6.97 -0.01 -4.31
N MET A 385 -5.96 0.87 -4.08
CA MET A 385 -6.19 2.24 -3.61
C MET A 385 -6.80 3.11 -4.71
N LEU A 386 -7.96 3.69 -4.42
CA LEU A 386 -8.71 4.59 -5.29
C LEU A 386 -8.45 6.05 -4.93
N ALA A 387 -8.55 6.37 -3.64
CA ALA A 387 -8.45 7.71 -3.11
C ALA A 387 -8.14 7.69 -1.61
N LYS A 388 -7.84 8.86 -1.05
CA LYS A 388 -7.70 9.11 0.39
C LYS A 388 -8.60 10.26 0.76
N LEU A 389 -9.48 10.05 1.73
CA LEU A 389 -10.28 11.09 2.34
C LEU A 389 -9.59 11.57 3.60
N ILE A 390 -9.20 12.83 3.65
CA ILE A 390 -8.51 13.44 4.79
C ILE A 390 -9.47 14.43 5.44
N VAL A 391 -9.72 14.26 6.74
CA VAL A 391 -10.67 15.09 7.48
C VAL A 391 -9.99 15.74 8.67
N THR A 392 -10.00 17.08 8.70
CA THR A 392 -9.28 17.89 9.69
C THR A 392 -10.25 18.66 10.58
N GLY A 393 -10.02 18.59 11.88
CA GLY A 393 -10.70 19.37 12.90
C GLY A 393 -9.69 20.10 13.80
N ARG A 394 -10.16 21.09 14.55
CA ARG A 394 -9.31 21.75 15.53
C ARG A 394 -8.88 20.81 16.66
N THR A 395 -9.73 19.84 16.98
CA THR A 395 -9.49 18.79 17.98
C THR A 395 -9.81 17.44 17.34
N ARG A 396 -9.34 16.33 17.95
CA ARG A 396 -9.68 14.97 17.52
C ARG A 396 -11.19 14.75 17.45
N GLN A 397 -11.92 15.17 18.50
CA GLN A 397 -13.38 15.06 18.53
C GLN A 397 -14.01 15.75 17.31
N GLN A 398 -13.60 16.98 16.99
CA GLN A 398 -14.13 17.71 15.83
C GLN A 398 -13.75 17.01 14.50
N ALA A 399 -12.55 16.44 14.40
CA ALA A 399 -12.16 15.66 13.22
C ALA A 399 -13.05 14.42 13.06
N VAL A 400 -13.33 13.68 14.13
CA VAL A 400 -14.24 12.51 14.14
C VAL A 400 -15.68 12.93 13.76
N GLU A 401 -16.21 14.00 14.32
CA GLU A 401 -17.55 14.53 13.99
C GLU A 401 -17.66 14.88 12.50
N ARG A 402 -16.65 15.55 11.95
CA ARG A 402 -16.57 15.88 10.51
C ARG A 402 -16.42 14.63 9.66
N ALA A 403 -15.61 13.65 10.11
CA ALA A 403 -15.40 12.40 9.40
C ALA A 403 -16.70 11.60 9.27
N ARG A 404 -17.52 11.55 10.33
CA ARG A 404 -18.86 10.93 10.27
C ARG A 404 -19.70 11.52 9.16
N ARG A 405 -19.79 12.86 9.10
CA ARG A 405 -20.54 13.55 8.04
C ARG A 405 -19.92 13.30 6.65
N ALA A 406 -18.62 13.47 6.51
CA ALA A 406 -17.95 13.35 5.23
C ALA A 406 -18.05 11.91 4.65
N LEU A 407 -17.92 10.89 5.50
CA LEU A 407 -18.09 9.50 5.09
C LEU A 407 -19.54 9.16 4.72
N ASP A 408 -20.54 9.79 5.39
CA ASP A 408 -21.96 9.59 5.03
C ASP A 408 -22.31 10.27 3.70
N GLU A 409 -21.74 11.44 3.41
CA GLU A 409 -21.92 12.17 2.15
C GLU A 409 -21.19 11.52 0.96
N PHE A 410 -20.13 10.77 1.20
CA PHE A 410 -19.34 10.17 0.12
C PHE A 410 -20.12 9.06 -0.58
N VAL A 411 -20.30 9.15 -1.88
CA VAL A 411 -20.95 8.11 -2.70
C VAL A 411 -19.97 7.55 -3.70
N ILE A 412 -19.76 6.23 -3.66
CA ILE A 412 -19.02 5.46 -4.67
C ILE A 412 -19.88 4.25 -5.02
N GLU A 413 -20.31 4.14 -6.28
CA GLU A 413 -21.14 3.04 -6.76
C GLU A 413 -20.52 2.34 -7.97
N GLY A 414 -21.01 1.14 -8.28
CA GLY A 414 -20.57 0.31 -9.40
C GLY A 414 -19.53 -0.75 -9.03
N MET A 415 -18.79 -0.52 -7.93
CA MET A 415 -17.83 -1.48 -7.39
C MET A 415 -17.85 -1.47 -5.86
N PRO A 416 -17.46 -2.57 -5.19
CA PRO A 416 -17.30 -2.55 -3.74
C PRO A 416 -16.08 -1.73 -3.32
N THR A 417 -16.22 -1.09 -2.15
CA THR A 417 -15.14 -0.33 -1.50
C THR A 417 -15.15 -0.56 0.00
N VAL A 418 -14.08 -0.16 0.69
CA VAL A 418 -14.00 -0.18 2.15
C VAL A 418 -14.81 0.94 2.84
N LEU A 419 -15.51 1.79 2.10
CA LEU A 419 -16.29 2.90 2.64
C LEU A 419 -17.32 2.47 3.72
N PRO A 420 -18.06 1.35 3.59
CA PRO A 420 -18.93 0.85 4.66
C PRO A 420 -18.18 0.56 5.98
N PHE A 421 -16.96 0.03 5.90
CA PHE A 421 -16.12 -0.18 7.07
C PHE A 421 -15.75 1.14 7.74
N HIS A 422 -15.34 2.15 6.98
CA HIS A 422 -15.00 3.47 7.53
C HIS A 422 -16.18 4.13 8.23
N ARG A 423 -17.38 4.03 7.66
CA ARG A 423 -18.61 4.52 8.29
C ARG A 423 -18.90 3.84 9.62
N LYS A 424 -18.56 2.57 9.76
CA LYS A 424 -18.76 1.81 10.99
C LYS A 424 -17.67 2.17 12.02
N VAL A 425 -16.41 2.11 11.63
CA VAL A 425 -15.29 2.31 12.56
C VAL A 425 -15.24 3.72 13.17
N VAL A 426 -15.62 4.75 12.40
CA VAL A 426 -15.66 6.13 12.92
C VAL A 426 -16.75 6.36 14.00
N ARG A 427 -17.59 5.35 14.24
CA ARG A 427 -18.64 5.31 15.27
C ARG A 427 -18.38 4.26 16.34
N ASP A 428 -17.34 3.45 16.17
CA ASP A 428 -16.97 2.41 17.13
C ASP A 428 -16.31 3.04 18.35
N GLU A 429 -16.71 2.61 19.55
CA GLU A 429 -16.18 3.11 20.84
C GLU A 429 -14.68 2.83 20.99
N ALA A 430 -14.14 1.79 20.35
CA ALA A 430 -12.71 1.53 20.38
C ALA A 430 -11.89 2.62 19.67
N PHE A 431 -12.42 3.16 18.56
CA PHE A 431 -11.76 4.21 17.79
C PHE A 431 -12.18 5.62 18.23
N ALA A 432 -13.46 5.82 18.47
CA ALA A 432 -14.06 7.11 18.78
C ALA A 432 -14.88 7.06 20.07
N PRO A 433 -14.22 6.89 21.24
CA PRO A 433 -14.89 6.77 22.51
C PRO A 433 -15.80 7.97 22.76
N SER A 434 -17.00 7.71 23.31
CA SER A 434 -17.97 8.74 23.64
C SER A 434 -17.56 9.57 24.86
N GLU A 435 -16.83 8.94 25.79
CA GLU A 435 -16.28 9.64 26.96
C GLU A 435 -14.87 10.16 26.65
N PRO A 436 -14.57 11.44 26.90
CA PRO A 436 -13.29 12.06 26.55
C PRO A 436 -12.06 11.40 27.17
N ASP A 437 -12.23 10.80 28.36
CA ASP A 437 -11.15 10.15 29.12
C ASP A 437 -11.14 8.63 28.95
N ALA A 438 -12.00 8.07 28.08
CA ALA A 438 -12.00 6.64 27.82
C ALA A 438 -10.72 6.23 27.08
N PRO A 439 -10.17 5.06 27.39
CA PRO A 439 -8.96 4.61 26.72
C PRO A 439 -9.20 4.32 25.23
N PHE A 440 -8.26 4.73 24.40
CA PHE A 440 -8.19 4.30 23.01
C PHE A 440 -7.71 2.85 22.97
N THR A 441 -8.54 1.94 22.46
CA THR A 441 -8.28 0.51 22.53
C THR A 441 -7.91 -0.14 21.20
N VAL A 442 -7.87 0.65 20.10
CA VAL A 442 -7.41 0.16 18.79
C VAL A 442 -5.93 -0.22 18.87
N HIS A 443 -5.60 -1.34 18.27
CA HIS A 443 -4.24 -1.87 18.16
C HIS A 443 -4.04 -2.54 16.80
N THR A 444 -2.82 -2.90 16.45
CA THR A 444 -2.45 -3.39 15.10
C THR A 444 -3.23 -4.61 14.60
N ARG A 445 -3.87 -5.36 15.49
CA ARG A 445 -4.69 -6.53 15.15
C ARG A 445 -6.16 -6.40 15.52
N TRP A 446 -6.60 -5.18 15.87
CA TRP A 446 -7.96 -4.96 16.36
C TRP A 446 -9.02 -5.42 15.35
N ILE A 447 -8.83 -5.14 14.06
CA ILE A 447 -9.78 -5.55 13.00
C ILE A 447 -9.94 -7.07 12.93
N GLU A 448 -8.85 -7.83 13.09
CA GLU A 448 -8.89 -9.30 13.01
C GLU A 448 -9.41 -9.97 14.27
N THR A 449 -9.28 -9.31 15.44
CA THR A 449 -9.51 -9.96 16.74
C THR A 449 -10.72 -9.44 17.50
N GLU A 450 -11.16 -8.22 17.25
CA GLU A 450 -12.16 -7.52 18.06
C GLU A 450 -13.28 -6.86 17.26
N PHE A 451 -13.01 -6.46 16.01
CA PHE A 451 -14.03 -5.83 15.17
C PHE A 451 -15.11 -6.84 14.75
N ASP A 452 -16.37 -6.54 15.11
CA ASP A 452 -17.51 -7.32 14.67
C ASP A 452 -17.92 -6.89 13.24
N ASN A 453 -17.53 -7.70 12.26
CA ASN A 453 -17.79 -7.43 10.85
C ASN A 453 -19.16 -7.97 10.41
N ASP A 454 -20.21 -7.21 10.67
CA ASP A 454 -21.58 -7.47 10.18
C ASP A 454 -21.90 -6.74 8.87
N ILE A 455 -20.87 -6.24 8.16
CA ILE A 455 -21.04 -5.53 6.90
C ILE A 455 -21.53 -6.50 5.84
N GLU A 456 -22.67 -6.16 5.19
CA GLU A 456 -23.21 -6.97 4.11
C GLU A 456 -22.26 -6.96 2.89
N PRO A 457 -22.06 -8.13 2.25
CA PRO A 457 -21.33 -8.19 0.99
C PRO A 457 -21.96 -7.29 -0.07
N PHE A 458 -21.14 -6.68 -0.89
CA PHE A 458 -21.62 -5.86 -1.99
C PHE A 458 -22.54 -6.65 -2.92
N ALA A 459 -23.80 -6.21 -3.03
CA ALA A 459 -24.84 -6.87 -3.81
C ALA A 459 -25.02 -6.28 -5.22
N GLY A 460 -24.30 -5.21 -5.57
CA GLY A 460 -24.36 -4.59 -6.89
C GLY A 460 -23.77 -5.53 -7.95
N GLY A 461 -24.51 -5.74 -9.05
CA GLY A 461 -23.96 -6.39 -10.23
C GLY A 461 -22.82 -5.57 -10.79
N GLY A 462 -21.70 -6.20 -11.15
CA GLY A 462 -20.65 -5.52 -11.87
C GLY A 462 -21.27 -4.86 -13.10
N ALA A 463 -21.20 -3.55 -13.21
CA ALA A 463 -21.48 -2.89 -14.47
C ALA A 463 -20.59 -3.57 -15.51
N GLU A 464 -21.16 -4.03 -16.63
CA GLU A 464 -20.36 -4.51 -17.75
C GLU A 464 -19.32 -3.43 -18.03
N ALA A 465 -18.05 -3.82 -18.08
CA ALA A 465 -16.97 -2.90 -18.44
C ALA A 465 -17.42 -2.18 -19.72
N PRO A 466 -17.37 -0.84 -19.79
CA PRO A 466 -17.71 -0.14 -21.00
C PRO A 466 -16.90 -0.78 -22.14
N GLU A 467 -17.56 -1.11 -23.25
CA GLU A 467 -16.88 -1.64 -24.42
C GLU A 467 -15.71 -0.71 -24.72
N THR A 468 -14.52 -1.27 -24.78
CA THR A 468 -13.29 -0.51 -25.09
C THR A 468 -13.55 0.23 -26.39
N GLU A 469 -13.68 1.54 -26.37
CA GLU A 469 -13.90 2.33 -27.58
C GLU A 469 -12.77 2.02 -28.55
N GLU A 470 -13.11 1.53 -29.75
CA GLU A 470 -12.14 1.34 -30.81
C GLU A 470 -11.46 2.69 -31.09
N ARG A 471 -10.16 2.75 -30.84
CA ARG A 471 -9.37 3.96 -31.13
C ARG A 471 -8.89 3.94 -32.55
N GLN A 472 -9.07 5.07 -33.26
CA GLN A 472 -8.59 5.29 -34.61
C GLN A 472 -7.19 5.93 -34.56
N LYS A 473 -6.21 5.29 -35.18
CA LYS A 473 -4.88 5.87 -35.35
C LYS A 473 -4.87 6.78 -36.56
N VAL A 474 -4.56 8.06 -36.36
CA VAL A 474 -4.48 9.09 -37.40
C VAL A 474 -3.07 9.67 -37.41
N VAL A 475 -2.48 9.76 -38.59
CA VAL A 475 -1.18 10.42 -38.77
C VAL A 475 -1.41 11.89 -39.00
N VAL A 476 -0.87 12.74 -38.13
CA VAL A 476 -0.92 14.21 -38.29
C VAL A 476 0.49 14.77 -38.44
N GLU A 477 0.60 15.87 -39.15
CA GLU A 477 1.86 16.63 -39.29
C GLU A 477 1.74 17.94 -38.51
N VAL A 478 2.63 18.13 -37.54
CA VAL A 478 2.68 19.33 -36.70
C VAL A 478 4.09 19.92 -36.78
N GLY A 479 4.22 21.13 -37.28
CA GLY A 479 5.52 21.81 -37.38
C GLY A 479 6.56 21.04 -38.21
N GLY A 480 6.12 20.32 -39.28
CA GLY A 480 6.99 19.49 -40.12
C GLY A 480 7.39 18.14 -39.50
N LYS A 481 6.85 17.78 -38.36
CA LYS A 481 7.00 16.44 -37.73
C LYS A 481 5.74 15.61 -37.94
N ARG A 482 5.91 14.40 -38.44
CA ARG A 482 4.83 13.43 -38.60
C ARG A 482 4.63 12.68 -37.30
N LEU A 483 3.41 12.79 -36.70
CA LEU A 483 3.01 12.17 -35.45
C LEU A 483 1.85 11.20 -35.71
N GLU A 484 1.90 10.02 -35.13
CA GLU A 484 0.75 9.11 -35.00
C GLU A 484 -0.07 9.49 -33.79
N VAL A 485 -1.32 9.87 -33.96
CA VAL A 485 -2.25 10.25 -32.90
C VAL A 485 -3.36 9.21 -32.80
N SER A 486 -3.60 8.69 -31.61
CA SER A 486 -4.71 7.77 -31.33
C SER A 486 -5.90 8.58 -30.85
N LEU A 487 -7.00 8.58 -31.61
CA LEU A 487 -8.24 9.29 -31.29
C LEU A 487 -9.35 8.31 -30.90
N PRO A 488 -10.25 8.67 -29.95
CA PRO A 488 -11.48 7.89 -29.71
C PRO A 488 -12.27 7.72 -31.01
N GLY A 489 -12.81 6.53 -31.24
CA GLY A 489 -13.56 6.20 -32.46
C GLY A 489 -14.81 7.07 -32.71
N THR A 490 -15.30 7.74 -31.64
CA THR A 490 -16.39 8.73 -31.69
C THR A 490 -15.98 10.07 -32.30
N LEU A 491 -14.67 10.38 -32.37
CA LEU A 491 -14.14 11.57 -33.03
C LEU A 491 -13.97 11.32 -34.54
N SER A 492 -15.03 11.45 -35.33
CA SER A 492 -14.90 11.54 -36.79
C SER A 492 -14.32 12.90 -37.16
N LEU A 493 -13.04 12.93 -37.56
CA LEU A 493 -12.48 14.10 -38.23
C LEU A 493 -13.25 14.27 -39.57
N GLY A 494 -14.14 15.27 -39.59
CA GLY A 494 -14.92 15.60 -40.78
C GLY A 494 -14.03 15.92 -41.98
N GLY A 495 -13.81 14.90 -42.80
CA GLY A 495 -13.25 15.01 -44.14
C GLY A 495 -14.38 14.73 -45.13
N GLY A 496 -14.83 15.76 -45.85
CA GLY A 496 -15.87 15.65 -46.85
C GLY A 496 -15.53 14.65 -47.97
N GLY A 497 -16.43 13.70 -48.16
CA GLY A 497 -16.36 12.73 -49.26
C GLY A 497 -17.57 11.81 -49.18
N GLY A 498 -18.65 12.14 -49.93
CA GLY A 498 -19.89 11.36 -49.95
C GLY A 498 -19.67 9.92 -50.39
N GLY A 499 -20.02 9.00 -49.55
CA GLY A 499 -20.16 7.60 -49.86
C GLY A 499 -21.37 7.05 -49.08
N ALA A 500 -22.45 6.77 -49.81
CA ALA A 500 -23.71 6.26 -49.24
C ALA A 500 -23.49 5.02 -48.40
N ALA A 501 -23.82 5.12 -47.13
CA ALA A 501 -23.85 4.00 -46.19
C ALA A 501 -24.90 2.98 -46.63
N ARG A 502 -24.49 1.85 -47.18
CA ARG A 502 -25.32 0.67 -47.32
C ARG A 502 -25.67 0.17 -45.93
N LYS A 503 -26.93 0.32 -45.54
CA LYS A 503 -27.51 -0.35 -44.37
C LYS A 503 -27.32 -1.86 -44.53
N LYS A 504 -26.43 -2.45 -43.77
CA LYS A 504 -26.37 -3.89 -43.57
C LYS A 504 -27.61 -4.31 -42.75
N ALA A 505 -28.39 -5.22 -43.31
CA ALA A 505 -29.50 -5.87 -42.60
C ALA A 505 -29.02 -6.58 -41.31
N PRO A 506 -29.83 -6.64 -40.28
CA PRO A 506 -29.46 -7.30 -39.03
C PRO A 506 -29.24 -8.80 -39.29
N ARG A 507 -28.00 -9.25 -39.12
CA ARG A 507 -27.68 -10.67 -39.02
C ARG A 507 -28.36 -11.17 -37.73
N ARG A 508 -29.28 -12.08 -37.87
CA ARG A 508 -29.77 -12.91 -36.76
C ARG A 508 -28.55 -13.51 -36.07
N ALA A 509 -28.37 -13.16 -34.80
CA ALA A 509 -27.46 -13.82 -33.92
C ALA A 509 -27.87 -15.28 -33.82
N SER A 510 -27.10 -16.17 -34.41
CA SER A 510 -27.12 -17.58 -34.04
C SER A 510 -26.55 -17.63 -32.63
N GLY A 511 -27.37 -18.01 -31.68
CA GLY A 511 -26.97 -18.21 -30.30
C GLY A 511 -25.86 -19.22 -30.19
N GLY A 512 -24.64 -18.72 -30.11
CA GLY A 512 -23.54 -19.41 -29.47
C GLY A 512 -23.65 -19.11 -27.98
N ARG A 513 -24.34 -19.99 -27.25
CA ARG A 513 -24.12 -20.12 -25.82
C ARG A 513 -22.63 -20.42 -25.65
N ALA A 514 -21.84 -19.40 -25.35
CA ALA A 514 -20.62 -19.58 -24.56
C ALA A 514 -21.15 -20.11 -23.20
N GLY A 515 -21.06 -21.40 -23.03
CA GLY A 515 -21.40 -22.06 -21.78
C GLY A 515 -20.39 -21.55 -20.74
N GLY A 516 -20.83 -20.65 -19.88
CA GLY A 516 -20.37 -20.66 -18.52
C GLY A 516 -20.79 -22.03 -17.99
N GLY A 517 -19.86 -23.01 -17.98
CA GLY A 517 -20.08 -24.27 -17.31
C GLY A 517 -20.44 -23.89 -15.88
N ALA A 518 -21.67 -24.23 -15.46
CA ALA A 518 -22.00 -24.31 -14.05
C ALA A 518 -20.88 -25.19 -13.46
N ALA A 519 -20.04 -24.62 -12.58
CA ALA A 519 -19.02 -25.35 -11.88
C ALA A 519 -19.70 -26.59 -11.31
N SER A 520 -19.23 -27.80 -11.65
CA SER A 520 -19.67 -29.01 -11.00
C SER A 520 -19.37 -28.82 -9.51
N GLY A 521 -20.16 -29.40 -8.60
CA GLY A 521 -19.92 -29.28 -7.16
C GLY A 521 -18.50 -29.75 -6.74
N ASP A 522 -17.74 -30.29 -7.67
CA ASP A 522 -16.37 -30.78 -7.50
C ASP A 522 -15.29 -29.75 -7.92
N SER A 523 -15.62 -28.75 -8.72
CA SER A 523 -14.64 -27.77 -9.20
C SER A 523 -14.46 -26.62 -8.23
N LEU A 524 -13.22 -26.41 -7.76
CA LEU A 524 -12.80 -25.21 -7.03
C LEU A 524 -12.38 -24.15 -8.06
N THR A 525 -13.02 -22.99 -8.03
CA THR A 525 -12.77 -21.90 -8.98
C THR A 525 -12.13 -20.71 -8.33
N ALA A 526 -11.39 -19.92 -9.10
CA ALA A 526 -10.80 -18.66 -8.65
C ALA A 526 -11.91 -17.66 -8.29
N PRO A 527 -11.90 -17.10 -7.06
CA PRO A 527 -12.91 -16.12 -6.63
C PRO A 527 -12.69 -14.75 -7.29
N MET A 528 -11.51 -14.52 -7.87
CA MET A 528 -11.12 -13.28 -8.53
C MET A 528 -9.98 -13.53 -9.51
N GLN A 529 -9.66 -12.52 -10.32
CA GLN A 529 -8.45 -12.52 -11.13
C GLN A 529 -7.22 -12.33 -10.23
N GLY A 530 -6.15 -13.10 -10.48
CA GLY A 530 -4.89 -12.97 -9.75
C GLY A 530 -3.84 -13.93 -10.27
N THR A 531 -2.66 -13.92 -9.65
CA THR A 531 -1.55 -14.82 -9.99
C THR A 531 -1.40 -15.91 -8.93
N ILE A 532 -1.24 -17.16 -9.35
CA ILE A 532 -1.00 -18.28 -8.43
C ILE A 532 0.41 -18.17 -7.87
N VAL A 533 0.57 -17.92 -6.58
CA VAL A 533 1.89 -17.80 -5.93
C VAL A 533 2.33 -19.09 -5.26
N LYS A 534 1.38 -19.94 -4.87
CA LYS A 534 1.67 -21.21 -4.22
C LYS A 534 0.54 -22.22 -4.44
N ILE A 535 0.89 -23.47 -4.68
CA ILE A 535 0.00 -24.63 -4.58
C ILE A 535 0.46 -25.42 -3.35
N ALA A 536 -0.46 -25.67 -2.40
CA ALA A 536 -0.16 -26.27 -1.10
C ALA A 536 -0.48 -27.77 -1.02
N VAL A 537 -1.07 -28.34 -2.08
CA VAL A 537 -1.54 -29.74 -2.14
C VAL A 537 -1.05 -30.41 -3.42
N GLU A 538 -1.10 -31.75 -3.45
CA GLU A 538 -0.75 -32.57 -4.61
C GLU A 538 -1.97 -33.35 -5.10
N GLU A 539 -1.96 -33.78 -6.38
CA GLU A 539 -3.00 -34.66 -6.92
C GLU A 539 -3.00 -36.00 -6.17
N GLY A 540 -4.18 -36.46 -5.81
CA GLY A 540 -4.38 -37.65 -4.99
C GLY A 540 -4.37 -37.40 -3.48
N GLN A 541 -4.05 -36.19 -3.01
CA GLN A 541 -4.07 -35.83 -1.59
C GLN A 541 -5.52 -35.70 -1.08
N GLU A 542 -5.78 -36.22 0.12
CA GLU A 542 -7.02 -35.97 0.85
C GLU A 542 -6.95 -34.62 1.57
N VAL A 543 -8.04 -33.84 1.50
CA VAL A 543 -8.19 -32.53 2.15
C VAL A 543 -9.49 -32.45 2.92
N GLN A 544 -9.49 -31.65 4.00
CA GLN A 544 -10.70 -31.32 4.74
C GLN A 544 -11.31 -30.00 4.22
N ALA A 545 -12.63 -29.84 4.41
CA ALA A 545 -13.27 -28.56 4.11
C ALA A 545 -12.62 -27.43 4.93
N GLY A 546 -12.22 -26.34 4.26
CA GLY A 546 -11.50 -25.22 4.88
C GLY A 546 -9.99 -25.36 4.92
N GLU A 547 -9.40 -26.48 4.50
CA GLU A 547 -7.96 -26.67 4.40
C GLU A 547 -7.36 -25.86 3.25
N LEU A 548 -6.18 -25.25 3.47
CA LEU A 548 -5.48 -24.44 2.47
C LEU A 548 -5.03 -25.32 1.29
N VAL A 549 -5.46 -25.01 0.08
CA VAL A 549 -5.08 -25.74 -1.13
C VAL A 549 -4.18 -24.96 -2.07
N LEU A 550 -4.33 -23.64 -2.17
CA LEU A 550 -3.41 -22.78 -2.91
C LEU A 550 -3.48 -21.33 -2.40
N VAL A 551 -2.52 -20.51 -2.82
CA VAL A 551 -2.49 -19.07 -2.55
C VAL A 551 -2.51 -18.32 -3.87
N LEU A 552 -3.47 -17.40 -3.99
CA LEU A 552 -3.64 -16.48 -5.11
C LEU A 552 -3.18 -15.09 -4.69
N GLU A 553 -2.31 -14.44 -5.44
CA GLU A 553 -1.99 -13.03 -5.25
C GLU A 553 -2.87 -12.18 -6.17
N ALA A 554 -3.60 -11.24 -5.58
CA ALA A 554 -4.37 -10.23 -6.29
C ALA A 554 -4.12 -8.86 -5.64
N MET A 555 -3.85 -7.84 -6.44
CA MET A 555 -3.61 -6.45 -5.97
C MET A 555 -2.57 -6.38 -4.83
N LYS A 556 -1.45 -7.12 -4.95
CA LYS A 556 -0.37 -7.24 -3.95
C LYS A 556 -0.80 -7.89 -2.61
N MET A 557 -1.95 -8.53 -2.57
CA MET A 557 -2.41 -9.27 -1.40
C MET A 557 -2.46 -10.76 -1.68
N GLU A 558 -1.83 -11.55 -0.82
CA GLU A 558 -1.95 -13.01 -0.85
C GLU A 558 -3.32 -13.43 -0.30
N GLN A 559 -4.08 -14.17 -1.09
CA GLN A 559 -5.37 -14.73 -0.72
C GLN A 559 -5.27 -16.24 -0.60
N PRO A 560 -5.43 -16.80 0.61
CA PRO A 560 -5.51 -18.23 0.78
C PRO A 560 -6.83 -18.73 0.17
N ILE A 561 -6.73 -19.71 -0.71
CA ILE A 561 -7.87 -20.42 -1.27
C ILE A 561 -7.95 -21.78 -0.57
N ASN A 562 -9.05 -22.02 0.09
CA ASN A 562 -9.28 -23.21 0.89
C ASN A 562 -10.21 -24.19 0.16
N ALA A 563 -10.09 -25.47 0.47
CA ALA A 563 -10.98 -26.51 -0.02
C ALA A 563 -12.45 -26.19 0.36
N HIS A 564 -13.34 -26.13 -0.62
CA HIS A 564 -14.75 -25.82 -0.40
C HIS A 564 -15.53 -27.03 0.18
N LYS A 565 -14.96 -28.22 0.10
CA LYS A 565 -15.47 -29.45 0.69
C LYS A 565 -14.35 -30.40 1.07
N ALA A 566 -14.63 -31.39 1.91
CA ALA A 566 -13.71 -32.52 2.14
C ALA A 566 -13.72 -33.44 0.92
N GLY A 567 -12.55 -34.02 0.58
CA GLY A 567 -12.43 -34.93 -0.57
C GLY A 567 -11.00 -35.17 -0.97
N THR A 568 -10.81 -35.78 -2.13
CA THR A 568 -9.50 -36.06 -2.73
C THR A 568 -9.26 -35.11 -3.91
N ILE A 569 -8.09 -34.51 -4.01
CA ILE A 569 -7.67 -33.66 -5.14
C ILE A 569 -7.55 -34.55 -6.39
N ALA A 570 -8.50 -34.39 -7.32
CA ALA A 570 -8.56 -35.22 -8.53
C ALA A 570 -7.68 -34.68 -9.66
N SER A 571 -7.57 -33.35 -9.76
CA SER A 571 -6.71 -32.67 -10.73
C SER A 571 -6.39 -31.26 -10.28
N ILE A 572 -5.22 -30.75 -10.65
CA ILE A 572 -4.78 -29.37 -10.45
C ILE A 572 -4.59 -28.72 -11.82
N SER A 573 -5.46 -27.77 -12.15
CA SER A 573 -5.44 -27.06 -13.44
C SER A 573 -4.60 -25.80 -13.41
N ALA A 574 -4.32 -25.25 -12.21
CA ALA A 574 -3.55 -24.02 -12.00
C ALA A 574 -2.05 -24.31 -11.88
N ALA A 575 -1.20 -23.42 -12.37
CA ALA A 575 0.26 -23.48 -12.22
C ALA A 575 0.80 -22.26 -11.46
N VAL A 576 1.86 -22.45 -10.67
CA VAL A 576 2.55 -21.36 -9.97
C VAL A 576 3.12 -20.36 -10.98
N GLY A 577 2.84 -19.05 -10.77
CA GLY A 577 3.20 -17.98 -11.70
C GLY A 577 2.15 -17.71 -12.79
N GLU A 578 1.10 -18.53 -12.90
CA GLU A 578 0.03 -18.34 -13.87
C GLU A 578 -0.97 -17.29 -13.38
N THR A 579 -1.42 -16.42 -14.28
CA THR A 579 -2.53 -15.48 -14.01
C THR A 579 -3.85 -16.12 -14.42
N VAL A 580 -4.77 -16.23 -13.47
CA VAL A 580 -6.11 -16.80 -13.64
C VAL A 580 -7.18 -15.73 -13.59
N SER A 581 -8.25 -15.90 -14.36
CA SER A 581 -9.42 -15.01 -14.33
C SER A 581 -10.41 -15.44 -13.25
N ASN A 582 -11.30 -14.52 -12.84
CA ASN A 582 -12.43 -14.88 -11.97
C ASN A 582 -13.25 -16.02 -12.58
N GLY A 583 -13.56 -17.03 -11.75
CA GLY A 583 -14.31 -18.22 -12.17
C GLY A 583 -13.49 -19.27 -12.93
N ALA A 584 -12.19 -19.06 -13.17
CA ALA A 584 -11.32 -20.08 -13.75
C ALA A 584 -11.22 -21.29 -12.81
N VAL A 585 -11.30 -22.50 -13.35
CA VAL A 585 -11.15 -23.74 -12.57
C VAL A 585 -9.70 -23.86 -12.14
N LEU A 586 -9.47 -23.97 -10.83
CA LEU A 586 -8.15 -24.10 -10.20
C LEU A 586 -7.78 -25.57 -9.98
N MET A 587 -8.73 -26.34 -9.50
CA MET A 587 -8.59 -27.78 -9.24
C MET A 587 -9.96 -28.46 -9.09
N GLU A 588 -9.97 -29.79 -9.14
CA GLU A 588 -11.15 -30.61 -8.83
C GLU A 588 -10.95 -31.36 -7.53
N ILE A 589 -11.96 -31.32 -6.64
CA ILE A 589 -12.00 -32.05 -5.38
C ILE A 589 -13.19 -33.02 -5.46
N LYS A 590 -12.92 -34.32 -5.51
CA LYS A 590 -13.94 -35.37 -5.55
C LYS A 590 -14.22 -35.90 -4.16
N ASP A 591 -15.47 -36.31 -3.93
CA ASP A 591 -15.85 -36.95 -2.68
C ASP A 591 -14.96 -38.18 -2.43
N PRO A 592 -14.64 -38.49 -1.16
CA PRO A 592 -13.87 -39.68 -0.84
C PRO A 592 -14.59 -40.91 -1.37
N ALA A 593 -13.84 -41.83 -1.96
CA ALA A 593 -14.37 -43.07 -2.56
C ALA A 593 -14.99 -44.02 -1.52
#